data_c58b76030b25dc100d89f9f9fdb7240b
#
_entry.id   c58b76030b25dc100d89f9f9fdb7240b
#
_cell.length_a   1.000
_cell.length_b   1.000
_cell.length_c   1.000
_cell.angle_alpha   90.00
_cell.angle_beta   90.00
_cell.angle_gamma   90.00
#
_symmetry.space_group_name_H-M   'P 1'
#
loop_
_entity.id
_entity.type
_entity.pdbx_description
1 polymer ?
#
loop_
_entity_poly.entity_id
_entity_poly.type
_entity_poly.pdbx_seq_one_letter_code
_entity_poly.pdbx_strand_id
1 'polypeptide(L)'
;MRKVLLALDAAKGSAACVDACIRLFAAAPPKSVVLLHVQQLGGGPTLIHDRMGDTEIETLREELGRTEAFQQLEAKSRKLLETHQKKLARRGIRATKLVVRTGHVAEEILKTAKDERAELIIIGNTRGAVAKLVMGDVVKSVTSRAEVPVLLTR
;
A
#
# COMPACT_ATOMS: atom_id res chain seq x y z
N MET A 1 -0.20 -12.75 15.84
CA MET A 1 -0.16 -12.47 14.40
C MET A 1 1.30 -12.34 13.94
N ARG A 2 1.62 -12.93 12.82
CA ARG A 2 3.03 -12.99 12.37
C ARG A 2 3.36 -11.84 11.44
N LYS A 3 2.57 -11.60 10.39
CA LYS A 3 2.86 -10.59 9.39
C LYS A 3 1.63 -9.77 9.01
N VAL A 4 1.78 -8.46 8.98
CA VAL A 4 0.72 -7.51 8.63
C VAL A 4 1.18 -6.68 7.45
N LEU A 5 0.32 -6.49 6.45
CA LEU A 5 0.55 -5.61 5.30
C LEU A 5 -0.23 -4.29 5.48
N LEU A 6 0.45 -3.17 5.41
CA LEU A 6 -0.13 -1.84 5.35
C LEU A 6 -0.04 -1.31 3.92
N ALA A 7 -1.18 -1.10 3.26
CA ALA A 7 -1.22 -0.43 1.96
C ALA A 7 -1.31 1.10 2.19
N LEU A 8 -0.27 1.81 1.81
CA LEU A 8 -0.06 3.22 2.10
C LEU A 8 0.09 4.05 0.82
N ASP A 9 -0.51 5.22 0.83
CA ASP A 9 -0.38 6.22 -0.22
C ASP A 9 0.00 7.60 0.37
N ALA A 10 0.05 8.63 -0.44
CA ALA A 10 0.31 9.98 0.02
C ALA A 10 -0.89 10.66 0.71
N ALA A 11 -2.04 9.99 0.80
CA ALA A 11 -3.27 10.55 1.35
C ALA A 11 -3.38 10.37 2.88
N LYS A 12 -4.31 11.10 3.47
CA LYS A 12 -4.56 11.07 4.93
C LYS A 12 -4.93 9.68 5.47
N GLY A 13 -5.50 8.80 4.63
CA GLY A 13 -5.85 7.43 5.00
C GLY A 13 -4.66 6.58 5.43
N SER A 14 -3.47 6.86 4.92
CA SER A 14 -2.25 6.15 5.32
C SER A 14 -1.86 6.40 6.78
N ALA A 15 -2.07 7.61 7.27
CA ALA A 15 -1.86 7.90 8.69
C ALA A 15 -2.83 7.09 9.56
N ALA A 16 -4.10 6.98 9.15
CA ALA A 16 -5.11 6.17 9.84
C ALA A 16 -4.76 4.67 9.86
N CYS A 17 -4.20 4.14 8.76
CA CYS A 17 -3.71 2.76 8.70
C CYS A 17 -2.61 2.50 9.73
N VAL A 18 -1.63 3.40 9.79
CA VAL A 18 -0.51 3.29 10.74
C VAL A 18 -1.00 3.40 12.19
N ASP A 19 -1.91 4.34 12.47
CA ASP A 19 -2.49 4.50 13.79
C ASP A 19 -3.35 3.30 14.22
N ALA A 20 -4.10 2.72 13.30
CA ALA A 20 -4.84 1.48 13.54
C ALA A 20 -3.90 0.31 13.85
N CYS A 21 -2.82 0.15 13.09
CA CYS A 21 -1.81 -0.86 13.36
C CYS A 21 -1.19 -0.70 14.75
N ILE A 22 -0.81 0.52 15.12
CA ILE A 22 -0.25 0.83 16.44
C ILE A 22 -1.25 0.45 17.55
N ARG A 23 -2.52 0.84 17.42
CA ARG A 23 -3.54 0.54 18.44
C ARG A 23 -3.82 -0.94 18.57
N LEU A 24 -3.96 -1.64 17.46
CA LEU A 24 -4.27 -3.08 17.45
C LEU A 24 -3.14 -3.91 18.06
N PHE A 25 -1.91 -3.50 17.84
CA PHE A 25 -0.74 -4.28 18.23
C PHE A 25 0.07 -3.64 19.38
N ALA A 26 -0.56 -2.72 20.14
CA ALA A 26 0.10 -2.07 21.27
C ALA A 26 0.58 -3.05 22.35
N ALA A 27 -0.22 -4.07 22.64
CA ALA A 27 0.09 -5.07 23.67
C ALA A 27 0.96 -6.23 23.13
N ALA A 28 0.83 -6.58 21.85
CA ALA A 28 1.53 -7.70 21.23
C ALA A 28 1.90 -7.36 19.78
N PRO A 29 3.08 -6.76 19.56
CA PRO A 29 3.54 -6.42 18.23
C PRO A 29 3.60 -7.64 17.29
N PRO A 30 3.23 -7.46 16.00
CA PRO A 30 3.39 -8.53 15.02
C PRO A 30 4.89 -8.80 14.79
N LYS A 31 5.20 -10.01 14.33
CA LYS A 31 6.60 -10.37 14.04
C LYS A 31 7.21 -9.51 12.93
N SER A 32 6.39 -9.05 11.97
CA SER A 32 6.82 -8.17 10.89
C SER A 32 5.65 -7.35 10.35
N VAL A 33 5.91 -6.11 9.96
CA VAL A 33 4.97 -5.25 9.24
C VAL A 33 5.56 -4.89 7.88
N VAL A 34 4.82 -5.19 6.81
CA VAL A 34 5.18 -4.79 5.45
C VAL A 34 4.48 -3.47 5.15
N LEU A 35 5.25 -2.45 4.83
CA LEU A 35 4.76 -1.15 4.37
C LEU A 35 4.84 -1.13 2.86
N LEU A 36 3.69 -1.15 2.20
CA LEU A 36 3.59 -1.17 0.75
C LEU A 36 3.10 0.17 0.22
N HIS A 37 3.79 0.71 -0.75
CA HIS A 37 3.31 1.78 -1.62
C HIS A 37 3.30 1.30 -3.06
N VAL A 38 2.17 1.50 -3.75
CA VAL A 38 2.03 1.18 -5.17
C VAL A 38 2.03 2.47 -5.98
N GLN A 39 3.02 2.60 -6.85
CA GLN A 39 3.13 3.68 -7.81
C GLN A 39 2.26 3.40 -9.03
N GLN A 40 1.52 4.42 -9.48
CA GLN A 40 0.82 4.39 -10.76
C GLN A 40 1.67 5.07 -11.83
N LEU A 41 1.84 4.40 -12.95
CA LEU A 41 2.47 5.00 -14.12
C LEU A 41 1.48 5.97 -14.78
N GLY A 42 1.86 7.24 -14.97
CA GLY A 42 1.05 8.19 -15.72
C GLY A 42 0.28 9.24 -14.92
N GLY A 43 0.55 9.44 -13.63
CA GLY A 43 0.17 10.64 -12.87
C GLY A 43 -1.30 11.01 -12.85
N GLY A 44 -2.19 10.07 -12.58
CA GLY A 44 -3.62 10.35 -12.42
C GLY A 44 -4.49 9.11 -12.63
N PRO A 45 -5.80 9.19 -12.38
CA PRO A 45 -6.74 8.13 -12.72
C PRO A 45 -6.90 8.10 -14.24
N THR A 46 -5.91 7.59 -14.93
CA THR A 46 -5.92 7.49 -16.38
C THR A 46 -6.54 6.17 -16.79
N LEU A 47 -7.59 6.25 -17.57
CA LEU A 47 -8.22 5.15 -18.31
C LEU A 47 -7.21 4.29 -19.09
N ILE A 48 -6.03 4.83 -19.35
CA ILE A 48 -4.93 4.16 -20.04
C ILE A 48 -4.30 3.09 -19.15
N HIS A 49 -4.05 3.39 -17.87
CA HIS A 49 -3.45 2.45 -16.94
C HIS A 49 -4.36 1.24 -16.67
N ASP A 50 -5.66 1.47 -16.55
CA ASP A 50 -6.66 0.40 -16.33
C ASP A 50 -6.83 -0.53 -17.55
N ARG A 51 -6.34 -0.13 -18.72
CA ARG A 51 -6.40 -0.90 -19.98
C ARG A 51 -5.11 -1.64 -20.32
N MET A 52 -4.02 -1.37 -19.62
CA MET A 52 -2.74 -2.04 -19.85
C MET A 52 -2.71 -3.39 -19.15
N GLY A 53 -2.25 -4.41 -19.85
CA GLY A 53 -1.96 -5.71 -19.26
C GLY A 53 -0.68 -5.68 -18.41
N ASP A 54 -0.50 -6.69 -17.56
CA ASP A 54 0.65 -6.79 -16.66
C ASP A 54 1.99 -6.78 -17.40
N THR A 55 2.05 -7.42 -18.57
CA THR A 55 3.27 -7.46 -19.43
C THR A 55 3.62 -6.09 -19.98
N GLU A 56 2.62 -5.31 -20.38
CA GLU A 56 2.81 -3.94 -20.89
C GLU A 56 3.30 -3.00 -19.78
N ILE A 57 2.76 -3.16 -18.58
CA ILE A 57 3.19 -2.41 -17.39
C ILE A 57 4.65 -2.75 -17.05
N GLU A 58 5.04 -4.02 -17.13
CA GLU A 58 6.40 -4.47 -16.83
C GLU A 58 7.39 -3.94 -17.86
N THR A 59 7.07 -3.99 -19.14
CA THR A 59 7.87 -3.41 -20.21
C THR A 59 8.06 -1.90 -20.03
N LEU A 60 6.95 -1.20 -19.75
CA LEU A 60 6.99 0.24 -19.51
C LEU A 60 7.82 0.60 -18.27
N ARG A 61 7.72 -0.22 -17.22
CA ARG A 61 8.52 -0.08 -16.01
C ARG A 61 10.02 -0.24 -16.29
N GLU A 62 10.42 -1.22 -17.11
CA GLU A 62 11.82 -1.43 -17.48
C GLU A 62 12.36 -0.26 -18.30
N GLU A 63 11.58 0.25 -19.25
CA GLU A 63 11.96 1.40 -20.08
C GLU A 63 12.03 2.69 -19.26
N LEU A 64 11.01 2.97 -18.44
CA LEU A 64 10.94 4.18 -17.61
C LEU A 64 11.83 4.10 -16.37
N GLY A 65 12.16 2.92 -15.88
CA GLY A 65 12.98 2.71 -14.68
C GLY A 65 14.40 3.26 -14.79
N ARG A 66 14.87 3.50 -16.02
CA ARG A 66 16.14 4.14 -16.32
C ARG A 66 16.05 5.67 -16.35
N THR A 67 14.86 6.24 -16.32
CA THR A 67 14.65 7.68 -16.35
C THR A 67 14.84 8.29 -14.96
N GLU A 68 15.39 9.50 -14.92
CA GLU A 68 15.56 10.27 -13.69
C GLU A 68 14.21 10.55 -12.99
N ALA A 69 13.16 10.83 -13.79
CA ALA A 69 11.81 11.07 -13.29
C ALA A 69 11.26 9.85 -12.52
N PHE A 70 11.47 8.64 -13.01
CA PHE A 70 11.04 7.41 -12.35
C PHE A 70 11.84 7.17 -11.07
N GLN A 71 13.15 7.39 -11.08
CA GLN A 71 13.99 7.27 -9.90
C GLN A 71 13.60 8.27 -8.81
N GLN A 72 13.23 9.50 -9.17
CA GLN A 72 12.71 10.49 -8.24
C GLN A 72 11.37 10.08 -7.64
N LEU A 73 10.48 9.50 -8.43
CA LEU A 73 9.20 8.96 -7.96
C LEU A 73 9.40 7.83 -6.96
N GLU A 74 10.31 6.93 -7.26
CA GLU A 74 10.66 5.81 -6.36
C GLU A 74 11.28 6.32 -5.06
N ALA A 75 12.16 7.32 -5.12
CA ALA A 75 12.73 7.96 -3.95
C ALA A 75 11.67 8.63 -3.06
N LYS A 76 10.69 9.31 -3.66
CA LYS A 76 9.55 9.90 -2.93
C LYS A 76 8.71 8.82 -2.24
N SER A 77 8.42 7.74 -2.93
CA SER A 77 7.66 6.61 -2.39
C SER A 77 8.38 5.97 -1.21
N ARG A 78 9.66 5.75 -1.33
CA ARG A 78 10.50 5.22 -0.25
C ARG A 78 10.53 6.15 0.96
N LYS A 79 10.70 7.45 0.75
CA LYS A 79 10.68 8.47 1.82
C LYS A 79 9.34 8.51 2.55
N LEU A 80 8.22 8.36 1.83
CA LEU A 80 6.89 8.22 2.42
C LEU A 80 6.84 7.03 3.38
N LEU A 81 7.28 5.86 2.93
CA LEU A 81 7.29 4.64 3.74
C LEU A 81 8.23 4.76 4.95
N GLU A 82 9.39 5.36 4.79
CA GLU A 82 10.35 5.60 5.88
C GLU A 82 9.76 6.50 6.99
N THR A 83 8.96 7.48 6.62
CA THR A 83 8.27 8.35 7.59
C THR A 83 7.32 7.52 8.45
N HIS A 84 6.54 6.64 7.84
CA HIS A 84 5.63 5.74 8.56
C HIS A 84 6.39 4.66 9.35
N GLN A 85 7.48 4.14 8.82
CA GLN A 85 8.38 3.21 9.53
C GLN A 85 8.89 3.81 10.84
N LYS A 86 9.37 5.05 10.80
CA LYS A 86 9.84 5.77 11.99
C LYS A 86 8.73 5.92 13.03
N LYS A 87 7.49 6.21 12.59
CA LYS A 87 6.33 6.30 13.47
C LYS A 87 6.04 4.97 14.17
N LEU A 88 6.05 3.85 13.42
CA LEU A 88 5.87 2.51 13.97
C LEU A 88 6.99 2.15 14.97
N ALA A 89 8.23 2.42 14.61
CA ALA A 89 9.39 2.13 15.47
C ALA A 89 9.34 2.85 16.82
N ARG A 90 8.90 4.12 16.84
CA ARG A 90 8.69 4.88 18.08
C ARG A 90 7.63 4.28 19.00
N ARG A 91 6.75 3.45 18.47
CA ARG A 91 5.67 2.75 19.18
C ARG A 91 5.98 1.26 19.42
N GLY A 92 7.24 0.85 19.27
CA GLY A 92 7.68 -0.50 19.56
C GLY A 92 7.58 -1.50 18.40
N ILE A 93 7.01 -1.12 17.28
CA ILE A 93 6.90 -1.97 16.08
C ILE A 93 8.14 -1.71 15.21
N ARG A 94 9.20 -2.48 15.44
CA ARG A 94 10.51 -2.27 14.78
C ARG A 94 10.77 -3.18 13.59
N ALA A 95 10.19 -4.37 13.57
CA ALA A 95 10.37 -5.32 12.49
C ALA A 95 9.51 -4.93 11.28
N THR A 96 10.03 -4.07 10.42
CA THR A 96 9.33 -3.53 9.25
C THR A 96 10.09 -3.80 7.96
N LYS A 97 9.35 -4.00 6.87
CA LYS A 97 9.87 -4.14 5.50
C LYS A 97 9.21 -3.09 4.62
N LEU A 98 10.00 -2.33 3.86
CA LEU A 98 9.50 -1.35 2.90
C LEU A 98 9.44 -1.97 1.52
N VAL A 99 8.28 -1.87 0.86
CA VAL A 99 8.05 -2.41 -0.48
C VAL A 99 7.43 -1.32 -1.34
N VAL A 100 8.06 -1.00 -2.46
CA VAL A 100 7.52 -0.15 -3.50
C VAL A 100 7.22 -1.03 -4.71
N ARG A 101 6.01 -0.95 -5.22
CA ARG A 101 5.58 -1.65 -6.43
C ARG A 101 5.08 -0.63 -7.45
N THR A 102 5.01 -1.05 -8.69
CA THR A 102 4.48 -0.24 -9.79
C THR A 102 3.48 -1.07 -10.56
N GLY A 103 2.26 -0.57 -10.71
CA GLY A 103 1.21 -1.30 -11.42
C GLY A 103 -0.20 -0.94 -10.96
N HIS A 104 -1.12 -1.86 -11.14
CA HIS A 104 -2.50 -1.74 -10.66
C HIS A 104 -2.56 -1.89 -9.13
N VAL A 105 -3.08 -0.88 -8.45
CA VAL A 105 -2.99 -0.79 -6.97
C VAL A 105 -3.57 -2.03 -6.29
N ALA A 106 -4.78 -2.42 -6.63
CA ALA A 106 -5.43 -3.58 -6.00
C ALA A 106 -4.68 -4.90 -6.28
N GLU A 107 -4.22 -5.11 -7.51
CA GLU A 107 -3.46 -6.29 -7.91
C GLU A 107 -2.14 -6.39 -7.14
N GLU A 108 -1.39 -5.29 -7.08
CA GLU A 108 -0.11 -5.26 -6.39
C GLU A 108 -0.25 -5.42 -4.87
N ILE A 109 -1.34 -4.93 -4.28
CA ILE A 109 -1.65 -5.18 -2.85
C ILE A 109 -1.88 -6.67 -2.62
N LEU A 110 -2.74 -7.32 -3.42
CA LEU A 110 -3.07 -8.74 -3.29
C LEU A 110 -1.85 -9.62 -3.56
N LYS A 111 -1.09 -9.33 -4.60
CA LYS A 111 0.15 -10.02 -4.94
C LYS A 111 1.18 -9.90 -3.81
N THR A 112 1.40 -8.70 -3.30
CA THR A 112 2.34 -8.48 -2.20
C THR A 112 1.89 -9.19 -0.92
N ALA A 113 0.59 -9.19 -0.62
CA ALA A 113 0.06 -9.92 0.54
C ALA A 113 0.36 -11.42 0.45
N LYS A 114 0.21 -12.01 -0.75
CA LYS A 114 0.53 -13.41 -1.01
C LYS A 114 2.04 -13.69 -0.94
N ASP A 115 2.85 -12.92 -1.66
CA ASP A 115 4.32 -13.07 -1.70
C ASP A 115 4.93 -12.95 -0.30
N GLU A 116 4.45 -11.99 0.48
CA GLU A 116 4.91 -11.76 1.84
C GLU A 116 4.27 -12.69 2.88
N ARG A 117 3.28 -13.49 2.50
CA ARG A 117 2.49 -14.33 3.41
C ARG A 117 1.89 -13.50 4.55
N ALA A 118 1.27 -12.36 4.20
CA ALA A 118 0.58 -11.54 5.16
C ALA A 118 -0.66 -12.25 5.71
N GLU A 119 -0.94 -12.06 6.98
CA GLU A 119 -2.12 -12.63 7.68
C GLU A 119 -3.23 -11.59 7.88
N LEU A 120 -2.94 -10.33 7.59
CA LEU A 120 -3.86 -9.21 7.66
C LEU A 120 -3.42 -8.13 6.67
N ILE A 121 -4.38 -7.56 5.96
CA ILE A 121 -4.19 -6.34 5.17
C ILE A 121 -4.88 -5.19 5.89
N ILE A 122 -4.18 -4.05 6.08
CA ILE A 122 -4.77 -2.81 6.57
C ILE A 122 -4.72 -1.80 5.43
N ILE A 123 -5.88 -1.26 5.05
CA ILE A 123 -6.04 -0.32 3.96
C ILE A 123 -6.91 0.86 4.38
N GLY A 124 -6.55 2.07 3.95
CA GLY A 124 -7.32 3.28 4.21
C GLY A 124 -8.42 3.53 3.19
N ASN A 125 -9.57 4.00 3.66
CA ASN A 125 -10.57 4.57 2.79
C ASN A 125 -10.31 6.09 2.66
N THR A 126 -9.65 6.48 1.58
CA THR A 126 -9.09 7.82 1.40
C THR A 126 -10.05 8.83 0.74
N ARG A 127 -11.24 8.43 0.38
CA ARG A 127 -12.21 9.33 -0.26
C ARG A 127 -12.87 10.25 0.76
N GLY A 128 -12.89 11.55 0.47
CA GLY A 128 -13.29 12.65 1.34
C GLY A 128 -14.70 12.55 1.97
N ALA A 129 -15.04 13.52 2.80
CA ALA A 129 -16.19 13.51 3.71
C ALA A 129 -17.57 13.20 3.06
N VAL A 130 -17.76 13.52 1.79
CA VAL A 130 -19.00 13.25 1.03
C VAL A 130 -19.08 11.78 0.61
N ALA A 131 -17.93 11.10 0.50
CA ALA A 131 -17.84 9.72 0.05
C ALA A 131 -17.73 8.69 1.21
N LYS A 132 -18.12 9.07 2.43
CA LYS A 132 -18.08 8.17 3.60
C LYS A 132 -18.90 6.88 3.44
N LEU A 133 -19.83 6.88 2.49
CA LEU A 133 -20.73 5.75 2.18
C LEU A 133 -20.30 4.93 0.98
N VAL A 134 -19.31 5.40 0.19
CA VAL A 134 -18.86 4.69 -1.02
C VAL A 134 -17.45 4.17 -0.83
N MET A 135 -17.30 2.85 -0.83
CA MET A 135 -15.99 2.20 -0.92
C MET A 135 -15.36 2.51 -2.28
N GLY A 136 -14.11 2.96 -2.28
CA GLY A 136 -13.35 3.14 -3.52
C GLY A 136 -13.12 1.82 -4.24
N ASP A 137 -12.90 1.87 -5.57
CA ASP A 137 -12.75 0.67 -6.40
C ASP A 137 -11.59 -0.22 -5.95
N VAL A 138 -10.47 0.37 -5.51
CA VAL A 138 -9.34 -0.36 -4.93
C VAL A 138 -9.76 -1.13 -3.68
N VAL A 139 -10.47 -0.47 -2.76
CA VAL A 139 -10.93 -1.08 -1.51
C VAL A 139 -11.91 -2.21 -1.80
N LYS A 140 -12.87 -2.00 -2.70
CA LYS A 140 -13.81 -3.05 -3.15
C LYS A 140 -13.08 -4.25 -3.74
N SER A 141 -12.13 -4.01 -4.65
CA SER A 141 -11.36 -5.06 -5.28
C SER A 141 -10.52 -5.85 -4.28
N VAL A 142 -9.84 -5.17 -3.37
CA VAL A 142 -9.03 -5.83 -2.33
C VAL A 142 -9.90 -6.63 -1.37
N THR A 143 -11.00 -6.04 -0.86
CA THR A 143 -11.87 -6.71 0.12
C THR A 143 -12.61 -7.91 -0.46
N SER A 144 -12.97 -7.88 -1.74
CA SER A 144 -13.68 -8.99 -2.41
C SER A 144 -12.77 -10.15 -2.81
N ARG A 145 -11.45 -9.90 -2.97
CA ARG A 145 -10.50 -10.87 -3.54
C ARG A 145 -9.40 -11.30 -2.57
N ALA A 146 -9.27 -10.65 -1.43
CA ALA A 146 -8.27 -11.01 -0.43
C ALA A 146 -8.59 -12.39 0.17
N GLU A 147 -7.55 -13.23 0.27
CA GLU A 147 -7.61 -14.54 0.93
C GLU A 147 -7.37 -14.44 2.45
N VAL A 148 -7.07 -13.23 2.94
CA VAL A 148 -6.83 -12.91 4.35
C VAL A 148 -7.75 -11.80 4.81
N PRO A 149 -7.99 -11.64 6.12
CA PRO A 149 -8.76 -10.54 6.66
C PRO A 149 -8.25 -9.18 6.17
N VAL A 150 -9.18 -8.27 5.89
CA VAL A 150 -8.90 -6.88 5.50
C VAL A 150 -9.51 -5.94 6.52
N LEU A 151 -8.68 -5.12 7.12
CA LEU A 151 -9.11 -4.03 8.00
C LEU A 151 -9.16 -2.73 7.21
N LEU A 152 -10.36 -2.17 7.13
CA LEU A 152 -10.56 -0.85 6.53
C LEU A 152 -10.49 0.23 7.61
N THR A 153 -9.62 1.22 7.41
CA THR A 153 -9.49 2.38 8.30
C THR A 153 -10.10 3.64 7.67
N ARG A 154 -10.53 4.57 8.50
CA ARG A 154 -11.15 5.84 8.10
C ARG A 154 -10.47 7.01 8.80
#